data_283346c378dc2497bf869f7bddeea78d
#
_entry.id   283346c378dc2497bf869f7bddeea78d
#
_cell.length_a   1.000
_cell.length_b   1.000
_cell.length_c   1.000
_cell.angle_alpha   90.00
_cell.angle_beta   90.00
_cell.angle_gamma   90.00
#
_symmetry.space_group_name_H-M   'P 1'
#
loop_
_entity.id
_entity.type
_entity.pdbx_description
1 polymer ?
#
loop_
_entity_poly.entity_id
_entity_poly.type
_entity_poly.pdbx_seq_one_letter_code
_entity_poly.pdbx_strand_id
1 'polypeptide(L)'
;KGKVLATIQNLEVVEMQEDYNSAVANIEYLQLEYNRQKTLSDEDVNPRKVLQEVKAKLAVERARAKAAKNKLQALNMSTNGSSLVPIVSPISGYVGKISIAKGAFAETGITLFEVVDNSQMHLDLNVYEKDLGSISVGQIIDFILTNQGNKSIKGKIFGINKSFSNESKTVAVHAKINPADSKDLISGMYVSANINIKNATVPALPKDAVVRNGDKYFVYIQEEHE
;
A
#
# COMPACT_ATOMS: atom_id res chain seq x y z
N LYS A 1 -7.97 -6.19 -1.99
CA LYS A 1 -7.51 -5.89 -3.34
C LYS A 1 -8.65 -6.09 -4.32
N GLY A 2 -8.80 -5.20 -5.34
CA GLY A 2 -9.85 -5.30 -6.36
C GLY A 2 -11.27 -4.95 -5.91
N LYS A 3 -11.51 -4.67 -4.63
CA LYS A 3 -12.82 -4.24 -4.13
C LYS A 3 -13.10 -2.81 -4.58
N VAL A 4 -14.31 -2.55 -5.09
CA VAL A 4 -14.77 -1.22 -5.46
C VAL A 4 -14.96 -0.39 -4.19
N LEU A 5 -14.33 0.77 -4.14
CA LEU A 5 -14.41 1.74 -3.04
C LEU A 5 -15.44 2.83 -3.35
N ALA A 6 -15.48 3.28 -4.60
CA ALA A 6 -16.42 4.28 -5.10
C ALA A 6 -16.63 4.09 -6.61
N THR A 7 -17.57 4.82 -7.16
CA THR A 7 -17.74 4.98 -8.61
C THR A 7 -17.71 6.46 -8.95
N ILE A 8 -17.05 6.81 -10.04
CA ILE A 8 -16.98 8.18 -10.58
C ILE A 8 -17.72 8.20 -11.92
N GLN A 9 -18.63 9.13 -12.09
CA GLN A 9 -19.22 9.38 -13.40
C GLN A 9 -18.21 10.14 -14.26
N ASN A 10 -17.87 9.59 -15.43
CA ASN A 10 -16.95 10.20 -16.37
C ASN A 10 -17.55 10.19 -17.78
N LEU A 11 -17.82 11.39 -18.32
CA LEU A 11 -18.39 11.53 -19.65
C LEU A 11 -17.41 11.17 -20.78
N GLU A 12 -16.10 11.30 -20.54
CA GLU A 12 -15.08 10.88 -21.51
C GLU A 12 -15.17 9.38 -21.83
N VAL A 13 -15.66 8.56 -20.89
CA VAL A 13 -15.89 7.13 -21.12
C VAL A 13 -16.95 6.92 -22.19
N VAL A 14 -18.00 7.75 -22.21
CA VAL A 14 -19.05 7.69 -23.24
C VAL A 14 -18.47 8.01 -24.62
N GLU A 15 -17.64 9.05 -24.70
CA GLU A 15 -16.97 9.44 -25.94
C GLU A 15 -16.02 8.33 -26.45
N MET A 16 -15.26 7.70 -25.54
CA MET A 16 -14.40 6.57 -25.90
C MET A 16 -15.19 5.34 -26.40
N GLN A 17 -16.36 5.09 -25.81
CA GLN A 17 -17.27 4.02 -26.24
C GLN A 17 -17.87 4.31 -27.62
N GLU A 18 -18.27 5.57 -27.86
CA GLU A 18 -18.77 6.01 -29.14
C GLU A 18 -17.71 5.90 -30.24
N ASP A 19 -16.48 6.35 -29.97
CA ASP A 19 -15.33 6.19 -30.86
C ASP A 19 -15.07 4.71 -31.22
N TYR A 20 -15.14 3.83 -30.22
CA TYR A 20 -14.97 2.39 -30.46
C TYR A 20 -16.07 1.83 -31.34
N ASN A 21 -17.33 2.11 -31.01
CA ASN A 21 -18.49 1.56 -31.73
C ASN A 21 -18.56 2.09 -33.17
N SER A 22 -18.25 3.38 -33.37
CA SER A 22 -18.17 4.00 -34.69
C SER A 22 -17.07 3.35 -35.54
N ALA A 23 -15.89 3.13 -34.96
CA ALA A 23 -14.80 2.44 -35.66
C ALA A 23 -15.14 0.99 -36.00
N VAL A 24 -15.85 0.27 -35.11
CA VAL A 24 -16.32 -1.10 -35.38
C VAL A 24 -17.30 -1.16 -36.54
N ALA A 25 -18.28 -0.23 -36.57
CA ALA A 25 -19.24 -0.16 -37.69
C ALA A 25 -18.54 0.13 -39.03
N ASN A 26 -17.55 1.06 -39.01
CA ASN A 26 -16.75 1.35 -40.20
C ASN A 26 -15.90 0.13 -40.66
N ILE A 27 -15.37 -0.65 -39.71
CA ILE A 27 -14.62 -1.88 -40.02
C ILE A 27 -15.51 -2.89 -40.72
N GLU A 28 -16.76 -3.10 -40.27
CA GLU A 28 -17.69 -4.02 -40.90
C GLU A 28 -17.97 -3.58 -42.34
N TYR A 29 -18.28 -2.32 -42.58
CA TYR A 29 -18.48 -1.79 -43.91
C TYR A 29 -17.25 -1.95 -44.81
N LEU A 30 -16.09 -1.50 -44.32
CA LEU A 30 -14.83 -1.57 -45.09
C LEU A 30 -14.35 -2.99 -45.32
N GLN A 31 -14.68 -3.93 -44.43
CA GLN A 31 -14.36 -5.35 -44.64
C GLN A 31 -15.18 -5.95 -45.83
N LEU A 32 -16.48 -5.61 -45.89
CA LEU A 32 -17.32 -6.04 -47.02
C LEU A 32 -16.82 -5.41 -48.32
N GLU A 33 -16.48 -4.13 -48.30
CA GLU A 33 -15.95 -3.41 -49.46
C GLU A 33 -14.59 -3.99 -49.88
N TYR A 34 -13.70 -4.28 -48.92
CA TYR A 34 -12.41 -4.92 -49.21
C TYR A 34 -12.59 -6.28 -49.91
N ASN A 35 -13.53 -7.11 -49.43
CA ASN A 35 -13.81 -8.41 -50.03
C ASN A 35 -14.33 -8.26 -51.48
N ARG A 36 -15.26 -7.29 -51.71
CA ARG A 36 -15.76 -6.97 -53.05
C ARG A 36 -14.66 -6.51 -53.99
N GLN A 37 -13.85 -5.53 -53.55
CA GLN A 37 -12.75 -4.99 -54.36
C GLN A 37 -11.67 -6.03 -54.63
N LYS A 38 -11.46 -6.95 -53.70
CA LYS A 38 -10.52 -8.06 -53.89
C LYS A 38 -10.97 -8.99 -54.99
N THR A 39 -12.25 -9.41 -55.00
CA THR A 39 -12.80 -10.24 -56.09
C THR A 39 -12.68 -9.56 -57.43
N LEU A 40 -13.09 -8.27 -57.53
CA LEU A 40 -12.99 -7.52 -58.79
C LEU A 40 -11.55 -7.29 -59.24
N SER A 41 -10.61 -7.15 -58.33
CA SER A 41 -9.18 -7.02 -58.66
C SER A 41 -8.57 -8.36 -59.12
N ASP A 42 -8.99 -9.48 -58.52
CA ASP A 42 -8.55 -10.82 -58.88
C ASP A 42 -9.08 -11.23 -60.30
N GLU A 43 -10.20 -10.62 -60.72
CA GLU A 43 -10.80 -10.79 -62.08
C GLU A 43 -10.32 -9.71 -63.08
N ASP A 44 -9.30 -8.89 -62.70
CA ASP A 44 -8.76 -7.78 -63.52
C ASP A 44 -9.83 -6.73 -63.95
N VAL A 45 -10.96 -6.62 -63.21
CA VAL A 45 -12.04 -5.68 -63.52
C VAL A 45 -11.74 -4.29 -62.95
N ASN A 46 -11.06 -4.21 -61.80
CA ASN A 46 -10.75 -2.96 -61.12
C ASN A 46 -9.25 -2.71 -60.96
N PRO A 47 -8.82 -1.42 -61.02
CA PRO A 47 -7.43 -1.05 -60.72
C PRO A 47 -7.02 -1.48 -59.33
N ARG A 48 -5.84 -2.08 -59.17
CA ARG A 48 -5.25 -2.48 -57.88
C ARG A 48 -5.14 -1.33 -56.88
N LYS A 49 -5.12 -0.09 -57.36
CA LYS A 49 -5.11 1.12 -56.52
C LYS A 49 -6.33 1.18 -55.61
N VAL A 50 -7.53 0.85 -56.12
CA VAL A 50 -8.78 0.90 -55.33
C VAL A 50 -8.74 -0.11 -54.17
N LEU A 51 -8.28 -1.34 -54.46
CA LEU A 51 -8.09 -2.36 -53.42
C LEU A 51 -7.11 -1.89 -52.32
N GLN A 52 -5.99 -1.25 -52.72
CA GLN A 52 -5.00 -0.73 -51.76
C GLN A 52 -5.57 0.38 -50.92
N GLU A 53 -6.38 1.29 -51.49
CA GLU A 53 -7.05 2.37 -50.76
C GLU A 53 -8.02 1.83 -49.68
N VAL A 54 -8.87 0.86 -50.04
CA VAL A 54 -9.81 0.24 -49.10
C VAL A 54 -9.07 -0.51 -48.02
N LYS A 55 -8.00 -1.24 -48.37
CA LYS A 55 -7.14 -1.95 -47.41
C LYS A 55 -6.50 -0.98 -46.39
N ALA A 56 -6.02 0.17 -46.87
CA ALA A 56 -5.43 1.20 -46.01
C ALA A 56 -6.48 1.79 -45.06
N LYS A 57 -7.68 2.14 -45.56
CA LYS A 57 -8.78 2.64 -44.73
C LYS A 57 -9.18 1.63 -43.66
N LEU A 58 -9.33 0.36 -44.03
CA LEU A 58 -9.65 -0.71 -43.09
C LEU A 58 -8.59 -0.83 -41.98
N ALA A 59 -7.30 -0.72 -42.33
CA ALA A 59 -6.21 -0.77 -41.37
C ALA A 59 -6.26 0.41 -40.38
N VAL A 60 -6.60 1.61 -40.86
CA VAL A 60 -6.75 2.82 -40.00
C VAL A 60 -7.90 2.62 -39.01
N GLU A 61 -9.08 2.18 -39.46
CA GLU A 61 -10.22 1.99 -38.54
C GLU A 61 -9.95 0.87 -37.53
N ARG A 62 -9.25 -0.21 -37.91
CA ARG A 62 -8.82 -1.23 -36.96
C ARG A 62 -7.87 -0.68 -35.90
N ALA A 63 -6.94 0.19 -36.28
CA ALA A 63 -6.05 0.84 -35.36
C ALA A 63 -6.82 1.77 -34.39
N ARG A 64 -7.83 2.52 -34.92
CA ARG A 64 -8.69 3.39 -34.11
C ARG A 64 -9.51 2.60 -33.09
N ALA A 65 -10.17 1.52 -33.51
CA ALA A 65 -10.93 0.66 -32.60
C ALA A 65 -10.03 0.06 -31.51
N LYS A 66 -8.82 -0.41 -31.88
CA LYS A 66 -7.84 -0.93 -30.93
C LYS A 66 -7.41 0.13 -29.91
N ALA A 67 -7.15 1.35 -30.35
CA ALA A 67 -6.75 2.45 -29.47
C ALA A 67 -7.87 2.81 -28.49
N ALA A 68 -9.11 2.96 -28.95
CA ALA A 68 -10.27 3.23 -28.09
C ALA A 68 -10.50 2.11 -27.09
N LYS A 69 -10.42 0.84 -27.51
CA LYS A 69 -10.51 -0.33 -26.62
C LYS A 69 -9.43 -0.34 -25.55
N ASN A 70 -8.19 -0.02 -25.90
CA ASN A 70 -7.09 0.03 -24.93
C ASN A 70 -7.29 1.14 -23.89
N LYS A 71 -7.81 2.31 -24.31
CA LYS A 71 -8.15 3.41 -23.37
C LYS A 71 -9.22 2.97 -22.38
N LEU A 72 -10.30 2.33 -22.84
CA LEU A 72 -11.36 1.81 -21.98
C LEU A 72 -10.84 0.75 -21.01
N GLN A 73 -10.00 -0.18 -21.49
CA GLN A 73 -9.40 -1.21 -20.65
C GLN A 73 -8.49 -0.64 -19.55
N ALA A 74 -7.76 0.44 -19.84
CA ALA A 74 -6.93 1.12 -18.85
C ALA A 74 -7.76 1.69 -17.69
N LEU A 75 -9.03 2.03 -17.94
CA LEU A 75 -10.01 2.46 -16.93
C LEU A 75 -10.82 1.30 -16.33
N ASN A 76 -10.49 0.04 -16.64
CA ASN A 76 -11.30 -1.14 -16.30
C ASN A 76 -12.75 -1.06 -16.81
N MET A 77 -12.96 -0.40 -17.95
CA MET A 77 -14.27 -0.23 -18.58
C MET A 77 -14.46 -1.18 -19.74
N SER A 78 -15.72 -1.59 -19.95
CA SER A 78 -16.11 -2.33 -21.14
C SER A 78 -16.36 -1.38 -22.33
N THR A 79 -16.38 -1.94 -23.54
CA THR A 79 -16.69 -1.19 -24.76
C THR A 79 -18.16 -0.77 -24.85
N ASN A 80 -19.04 -1.38 -24.06
CA ASN A 80 -20.46 -1.06 -23.95
C ASN A 80 -20.83 -1.00 -22.47
N GLY A 81 -21.66 -0.04 -22.08
CA GLY A 81 -22.21 0.00 -20.73
C GLY A 81 -22.19 1.38 -20.06
N SER A 82 -22.01 1.37 -18.75
CA SER A 82 -22.10 2.53 -17.88
C SER A 82 -20.94 3.50 -18.04
N SER A 83 -21.21 4.79 -17.88
CA SER A 83 -20.20 5.86 -17.72
C SER A 83 -19.60 5.91 -16.28
N LEU A 84 -20.03 5.00 -15.39
CA LEU A 84 -19.56 4.92 -14.02
C LEU A 84 -18.24 4.12 -13.95
N VAL A 85 -17.14 4.83 -13.76
CA VAL A 85 -15.80 4.25 -13.60
C VAL A 85 -15.64 3.74 -12.18
N PRO A 86 -15.37 2.44 -11.95
CA PRO A 86 -15.13 1.91 -10.62
C PRO A 86 -13.73 2.28 -10.12
N ILE A 87 -13.63 2.89 -8.97
CA ILE A 87 -12.38 3.10 -8.24
C ILE A 87 -12.16 1.88 -7.35
N VAL A 88 -11.18 1.06 -7.72
CA VAL A 88 -10.89 -0.20 -7.04
C VAL A 88 -9.64 -0.08 -6.16
N SER A 89 -9.63 -0.80 -5.02
CA SER A 89 -8.46 -0.85 -4.16
C SER A 89 -7.30 -1.60 -4.83
N PRO A 90 -6.10 -1.00 -4.97
CA PRO A 90 -4.93 -1.66 -5.56
C PRO A 90 -4.33 -2.73 -4.64
N ILE A 91 -4.52 -2.60 -3.34
CA ILE A 91 -3.97 -3.49 -2.31
C ILE A 91 -5.07 -4.08 -1.42
N SER A 92 -4.75 -5.17 -0.71
CA SER A 92 -5.57 -5.65 0.42
C SER A 92 -5.23 -4.83 1.65
N GLY A 93 -6.23 -4.48 2.47
CA GLY A 93 -6.01 -3.66 3.65
C GLY A 93 -7.30 -3.00 4.15
N TYR A 94 -7.14 -1.99 4.97
CA TYR A 94 -8.22 -1.21 5.57
C TYR A 94 -8.25 0.20 4.98
N VAL A 95 -9.44 0.76 4.82
CA VAL A 95 -9.59 2.16 4.43
C VAL A 95 -9.28 3.03 5.65
N GLY A 96 -8.16 3.76 5.59
CA GLY A 96 -7.71 4.64 6.67
C GLY A 96 -8.39 6.00 6.59
N LYS A 97 -8.31 6.67 5.43
CA LYS A 97 -8.87 8.00 5.23
C LYS A 97 -9.71 8.05 3.96
N ILE A 98 -10.83 8.75 4.04
CA ILE A 98 -11.70 9.08 2.91
C ILE A 98 -11.67 10.61 2.78
N SER A 99 -11.14 11.11 1.66
CA SER A 99 -10.94 12.55 1.44
C SER A 99 -11.99 13.17 0.49
N ILE A 100 -12.98 12.37 0.07
CA ILE A 100 -14.03 12.82 -0.84
C ILE A 100 -15.43 12.48 -0.30
N ALA A 101 -16.38 13.38 -0.48
CA ALA A 101 -17.78 13.15 -0.16
C ALA A 101 -18.55 12.61 -1.36
N LYS A 102 -19.66 11.91 -1.10
CA LYS A 102 -20.58 11.47 -2.16
C LYS A 102 -21.16 12.67 -2.89
N GLY A 103 -21.09 12.64 -4.23
CA GLY A 103 -21.57 13.72 -5.09
C GLY A 103 -20.57 14.87 -5.28
N ALA A 104 -19.39 14.81 -4.64
CA ALA A 104 -18.36 15.80 -4.87
C ALA A 104 -17.65 15.58 -6.22
N PHE A 105 -17.11 16.64 -6.76
CA PHE A 105 -16.27 16.60 -7.95
C PHE A 105 -14.89 16.03 -7.61
N ALA A 106 -14.41 15.07 -8.40
CA ALA A 106 -13.10 14.46 -8.25
C ALA A 106 -12.13 15.01 -9.30
N GLU A 107 -11.08 15.69 -8.85
CA GLU A 107 -10.04 16.22 -9.72
C GLU A 107 -8.88 15.23 -9.87
N THR A 108 -8.18 15.32 -11.00
CA THR A 108 -6.98 14.51 -11.23
C THR A 108 -5.86 14.94 -10.26
N GLY A 109 -5.20 13.94 -9.65
CA GLY A 109 -4.08 14.20 -8.73
C GLY A 109 -4.49 14.33 -7.25
N ILE A 110 -5.80 14.32 -6.94
CA ILE A 110 -6.28 14.35 -5.55
C ILE A 110 -6.37 12.91 -5.01
N THR A 111 -5.90 12.72 -3.78
CA THR A 111 -6.09 11.45 -3.05
C THR A 111 -7.54 11.32 -2.59
N LEU A 112 -8.25 10.32 -3.09
CA LEU A 112 -9.64 10.03 -2.72
C LEU A 112 -9.74 9.12 -1.50
N PHE A 113 -8.91 8.09 -1.47
CA PHE A 113 -8.87 7.06 -0.42
C PHE A 113 -7.43 6.75 -0.06
N GLU A 114 -7.21 6.53 1.23
CA GLU A 114 -5.98 5.96 1.75
C GLU A 114 -6.27 4.52 2.19
N VAL A 115 -5.55 3.56 1.65
CA VAL A 115 -5.67 2.15 2.01
C VAL A 115 -4.38 1.69 2.66
N VAL A 116 -4.48 1.22 3.91
CA VAL A 116 -3.35 0.79 4.72
C VAL A 116 -3.30 -0.73 4.76
N ASP A 117 -2.15 -1.29 4.39
CA ASP A 117 -1.88 -2.72 4.54
C ASP A 117 -1.18 -2.99 5.89
N ASN A 118 -1.93 -3.58 6.82
CA ASN A 118 -1.41 -3.91 8.15
C ASN A 118 -0.70 -5.28 8.19
N SER A 119 -0.53 -5.97 7.05
CA SER A 119 0.07 -7.31 7.03
C SER A 119 1.57 -7.33 7.38
N GLN A 120 2.24 -6.19 7.22
CA GLN A 120 3.67 -6.03 7.46
C GLN A 120 3.99 -4.92 8.47
N MET A 121 3.18 -4.81 9.52
CA MET A 121 3.46 -3.85 10.57
C MET A 121 4.77 -4.16 11.29
N HIS A 122 5.50 -3.12 11.61
CA HIS A 122 6.71 -3.17 12.41
C HIS A 122 6.72 -2.03 13.42
N LEU A 123 7.58 -2.13 14.39
CA LEU A 123 7.81 -1.08 15.37
C LEU A 123 9.03 -0.27 14.98
N ASP A 124 8.88 1.04 15.04
CA ASP A 124 9.97 2.00 14.94
C ASP A 124 10.30 2.52 16.33
N LEU A 125 11.44 2.09 16.85
CA LEU A 125 11.94 2.46 18.16
C LEU A 125 13.03 3.51 18.02
N ASN A 126 12.94 4.57 18.78
CA ASN A 126 13.99 5.59 18.86
C ASN A 126 14.91 5.29 20.02
N VAL A 127 16.12 4.85 19.73
CA VAL A 127 17.13 4.45 20.72
C VAL A 127 18.22 5.51 20.83
N TYR A 128 18.54 5.92 22.06
CA TYR A 128 19.63 6.89 22.30
C TYR A 128 21.00 6.29 21.99
N GLU A 129 21.92 7.13 21.53
CA GLU A 129 23.30 6.75 21.21
C GLU A 129 23.99 5.94 22.31
N LYS A 130 23.86 6.36 23.58
CA LYS A 130 24.45 5.70 24.75
C LYS A 130 24.03 4.24 24.92
N ASP A 131 22.83 3.87 24.43
CA ASP A 131 22.23 2.57 24.62
C ASP A 131 22.44 1.64 23.41
N LEU A 132 22.89 2.19 22.27
CA LEU A 132 23.09 1.43 21.01
C LEU A 132 24.07 0.27 21.13
N GLY A 133 25.14 0.44 21.91
CA GLY A 133 26.13 -0.63 22.13
C GLY A 133 25.56 -1.89 22.77
N SER A 134 24.38 -1.81 23.37
CA SER A 134 23.68 -2.91 24.03
C SER A 134 22.60 -3.55 23.15
N ILE A 135 22.37 -3.02 21.95
CA ILE A 135 21.30 -3.45 21.06
C ILE A 135 21.88 -4.19 19.85
N SER A 136 21.27 -5.31 19.51
CA SER A 136 21.69 -6.13 18.38
C SER A 136 20.49 -6.66 17.60
N VAL A 137 20.69 -6.87 16.30
CA VAL A 137 19.70 -7.54 15.46
C VAL A 137 19.46 -8.96 16.01
N GLY A 138 18.20 -9.35 16.07
CA GLY A 138 17.77 -10.64 16.60
C GLY A 138 17.32 -10.63 18.05
N GLN A 139 17.53 -9.52 18.81
CA GLN A 139 17.02 -9.39 20.16
C GLN A 139 15.49 -9.37 20.21
N ILE A 140 14.96 -9.97 21.26
CA ILE A 140 13.53 -9.96 21.58
C ILE A 140 13.23 -8.70 22.39
N ILE A 141 12.14 -8.05 22.05
CA ILE A 141 11.60 -6.91 22.75
C ILE A 141 10.18 -7.20 23.20
N ASP A 142 9.81 -6.69 24.36
CA ASP A 142 8.44 -6.68 24.85
C ASP A 142 7.92 -5.25 24.77
N PHE A 143 6.81 -5.03 24.07
CA PHE A 143 6.18 -3.71 24.01
C PHE A 143 4.75 -3.77 24.52
N ILE A 144 4.36 -2.67 25.14
CA ILE A 144 3.08 -2.53 25.84
C ILE A 144 2.24 -1.50 25.11
N LEU A 145 1.02 -1.89 24.77
CA LEU A 145 0.01 -0.98 24.24
C LEU A 145 -0.64 -0.23 25.40
N THR A 146 -0.32 1.06 25.55
CA THR A 146 -0.82 1.87 26.65
C THR A 146 -2.34 2.09 26.62
N ASN A 147 -2.96 1.95 25.45
CA ASN A 147 -4.39 2.18 25.24
C ASN A 147 -5.25 0.90 25.22
N GLN A 148 -4.65 -0.28 25.38
CA GLN A 148 -5.34 -1.58 25.34
C GLN A 148 -5.07 -2.44 26.58
N GLY A 149 -5.23 -1.86 27.77
CA GLY A 149 -5.15 -2.62 29.03
C GLY A 149 -3.77 -3.23 29.32
N ASN A 150 -2.69 -2.58 28.91
CA ASN A 150 -1.31 -3.04 29.10
C ASN A 150 -1.00 -4.42 28.47
N LYS A 151 -1.65 -4.76 27.37
CA LYS A 151 -1.34 -5.97 26.62
C LYS A 151 0.12 -5.92 26.17
N SER A 152 0.92 -6.89 26.62
CA SER A 152 2.32 -7.06 26.19
C SER A 152 2.36 -7.88 24.91
N ILE A 153 3.09 -7.40 23.91
CA ILE A 153 3.30 -8.03 22.64
C ILE A 153 4.81 -8.20 22.43
N LYS A 154 5.21 -9.32 21.85
CA LYS A 154 6.63 -9.60 21.54
C LYS A 154 6.99 -9.16 20.14
N GLY A 155 8.15 -8.54 20.02
CA GLY A 155 8.78 -8.20 18.75
C GLY A 155 10.22 -8.74 18.69
N LYS A 156 10.77 -8.74 17.47
CA LYS A 156 12.16 -9.12 17.21
C LYS A 156 12.85 -8.07 16.38
N ILE A 157 13.96 -7.52 16.85
CA ILE A 157 14.75 -6.53 16.11
C ILE A 157 15.28 -7.17 14.83
N PHE A 158 15.03 -6.53 13.69
CA PHE A 158 15.52 -6.97 12.40
C PHE A 158 16.41 -5.94 11.69
N GLY A 159 16.40 -4.70 12.14
CA GLY A 159 17.19 -3.63 11.53
C GLY A 159 17.55 -2.55 12.54
N ILE A 160 18.75 -1.97 12.38
CA ILE A 160 19.24 -0.82 13.11
C ILE A 160 19.77 0.15 12.05
N ASN A 161 19.22 1.35 12.00
CA ASN A 161 19.68 2.38 11.07
C ASN A 161 21.12 2.78 11.38
N LYS A 162 21.85 3.20 10.36
CA LYS A 162 23.22 3.72 10.48
C LYS A 162 23.29 5.26 10.40
N SER A 163 22.15 5.91 10.60
CA SER A 163 22.05 7.38 10.61
C SER A 163 21.37 7.85 11.86
N PHE A 164 21.87 8.94 12.41
CA PHE A 164 21.22 9.63 13.55
C PHE A 164 20.13 10.57 13.07
N SER A 165 19.06 10.65 13.82
CA SER A 165 18.15 11.79 13.75
C SER A 165 18.79 12.98 14.47
N ASN A 166 19.09 14.06 13.74
CA ASN A 166 19.78 15.23 14.28
C ASN A 166 18.94 15.95 15.37
N GLU A 167 17.62 15.83 15.30
CA GLU A 167 16.71 16.50 16.26
C GLU A 167 16.64 15.78 17.61
N SER A 168 16.65 14.46 17.61
CA SER A 168 16.41 13.65 18.83
C SER A 168 17.66 12.95 19.37
N LYS A 169 18.80 12.98 18.67
CA LYS A 169 20.03 12.22 18.97
C LYS A 169 19.74 10.72 19.16
N THR A 170 18.82 10.18 18.38
CA THR A 170 18.42 8.79 18.42
C THR A 170 18.70 8.09 17.09
N VAL A 171 18.80 6.78 17.14
CA VAL A 171 18.86 5.90 15.97
C VAL A 171 17.56 5.11 15.89
N ALA A 172 16.98 5.01 14.71
CA ALA A 172 15.81 4.18 14.48
C ALA A 172 16.19 2.70 14.49
N VAL A 173 15.49 1.93 15.30
CA VAL A 173 15.60 0.48 15.41
C VAL A 173 14.27 -0.14 15.02
N HIS A 174 14.28 -1.05 14.07
CA HIS A 174 13.09 -1.66 13.51
C HIS A 174 12.90 -3.06 14.06
N ALA A 175 11.69 -3.34 14.60
CA ALA A 175 11.36 -4.65 15.11
C ALA A 175 10.09 -5.22 14.46
N LYS A 176 10.17 -6.47 14.03
CA LYS A 176 9.02 -7.21 13.49
C LYS A 176 8.10 -7.67 14.61
N ILE A 177 6.80 -7.57 14.35
CA ILE A 177 5.72 -8.08 15.19
C ILE A 177 5.21 -9.38 14.56
N ASN A 178 4.75 -10.31 15.40
CA ASN A 178 4.07 -11.49 14.88
C ASN A 178 2.76 -11.05 14.18
N PRO A 179 2.49 -11.52 12.95
CA PRO A 179 1.26 -11.19 12.21
C PRO A 179 -0.04 -11.48 12.98
N ALA A 180 -0.02 -12.48 13.87
CA ALA A 180 -1.18 -12.80 14.72
C ALA A 180 -1.52 -11.67 15.70
N ASP A 181 -0.50 -10.95 16.17
CA ASP A 181 -0.61 -9.87 17.17
C ASP A 181 -0.81 -8.49 16.52
N SER A 182 -0.60 -8.37 15.21
CA SER A 182 -0.71 -7.10 14.48
C SER A 182 -2.15 -6.72 14.08
N LYS A 183 -3.12 -7.64 14.20
CA LYS A 183 -4.49 -7.45 13.69
C LYS A 183 -5.21 -6.26 14.32
N ASP A 184 -4.98 -6.03 15.61
CA ASP A 184 -5.64 -4.98 16.40
C ASP A 184 -4.80 -3.69 16.46
N LEU A 185 -3.65 -3.67 15.79
CA LEU A 185 -2.76 -2.51 15.77
C LEU A 185 -3.15 -1.54 14.65
N ILE A 186 -3.02 -0.27 14.95
CA ILE A 186 -3.24 0.81 13.98
C ILE A 186 -1.88 1.49 13.74
N SER A 187 -1.57 1.75 12.47
CA SER A 187 -0.35 2.49 12.10
C SER A 187 -0.34 3.88 12.76
N GLY A 188 0.82 4.26 13.30
CA GLY A 188 0.98 5.54 14.02
C GLY A 188 0.65 5.47 15.51
N MET A 189 0.34 4.29 16.07
CA MET A 189 0.18 4.15 17.53
C MET A 189 1.51 4.28 18.25
N TYR A 190 1.48 4.98 19.40
CA TYR A 190 2.62 5.04 20.30
C TYR A 190 2.65 3.83 21.24
N VAL A 191 3.83 3.27 21.41
CA VAL A 191 4.06 2.12 22.29
C VAL A 191 5.27 2.35 23.18
N SER A 192 5.27 1.74 24.37
CA SER A 192 6.47 1.65 25.22
C SER A 192 7.09 0.27 25.03
N ALA A 193 8.37 0.24 24.68
CA ALA A 193 9.08 -1.01 24.47
C ALA A 193 10.18 -1.22 25.51
N ASN A 194 10.26 -2.44 26.05
CA ASN A 194 11.35 -2.90 26.89
C ASN A 194 12.27 -3.81 26.09
N ILE A 195 13.53 -3.42 25.97
CA ILE A 195 14.54 -4.18 25.24
C ILE A 195 15.37 -4.96 26.28
N ASN A 196 15.33 -6.29 26.22
CA ASN A 196 16.13 -7.16 27.10
C ASN A 196 17.59 -7.12 26.66
N ILE A 197 18.43 -6.40 27.36
CA ILE A 197 19.82 -6.16 27.00
C ILE A 197 20.71 -7.37 27.34
N LYS A 198 20.58 -7.90 28.55
CA LYS A 198 21.30 -9.11 29.03
C LYS A 198 20.62 -9.68 30.28
N ASN A 199 20.65 -10.97 30.41
CA ASN A 199 20.38 -11.62 31.70
C ASN A 199 21.64 -11.52 32.56
N ALA A 200 21.66 -10.58 33.52
CA ALA A 200 22.71 -10.51 34.52
C ALA A 200 22.12 -10.96 35.87
N THR A 201 22.74 -11.91 36.49
CA THR A 201 22.45 -12.24 37.90
C THR A 201 23.15 -11.20 38.74
N VAL A 202 22.39 -10.36 39.38
CA VAL A 202 22.92 -9.35 40.30
C VAL A 202 22.42 -9.64 41.69
N PRO A 203 23.24 -9.41 42.74
CA PRO A 203 22.75 -9.42 44.10
C PRO A 203 21.63 -8.42 44.26
N ALA A 204 20.52 -8.85 44.81
CA ALA A 204 19.36 -8.01 45.01
C ALA A 204 18.86 -8.17 46.44
N LEU A 205 18.43 -7.07 47.03
CA LEU A 205 17.79 -7.03 48.34
C LEU A 205 16.33 -6.63 48.17
N PRO A 206 15.44 -7.13 49.05
CA PRO A 206 14.07 -6.62 49.08
C PRO A 206 14.10 -5.10 49.35
N LYS A 207 13.22 -4.35 48.70
CA LYS A 207 13.17 -2.89 48.86
C LYS A 207 12.99 -2.46 50.30
N ASP A 208 12.27 -3.24 51.09
CA ASP A 208 11.99 -2.99 52.50
C ASP A 208 13.19 -3.26 53.44
N ALA A 209 14.23 -3.95 52.94
CA ALA A 209 15.47 -4.16 53.66
C ALA A 209 16.45 -2.97 53.57
N VAL A 210 16.12 -1.98 52.70
CA VAL A 210 16.99 -0.82 52.48
C VAL A 210 16.41 0.40 53.16
N VAL A 211 17.13 0.92 54.16
CA VAL A 211 16.74 2.13 54.89
C VAL A 211 17.53 3.34 54.39
N ARG A 212 16.82 4.42 54.05
CA ARG A 212 17.46 5.66 53.63
C ARG A 212 17.65 6.58 54.88
N ASN A 213 18.87 7.06 55.07
CA ASN A 213 19.17 8.08 56.03
C ASN A 213 19.96 9.21 55.35
N GLY A 214 19.29 10.34 55.11
CA GLY A 214 19.82 11.44 54.30
C GLY A 214 20.04 11.04 52.86
N ASP A 215 21.26 11.18 52.34
CA ASP A 215 21.66 10.81 50.97
C ASP A 215 22.30 9.43 50.88
N LYS A 216 22.30 8.66 52.00
CA LYS A 216 22.90 7.32 52.07
C LYS A 216 21.84 6.24 52.26
N TYR A 217 22.13 5.07 51.72
CA TYR A 217 21.30 3.87 51.84
C TYR A 217 22.04 2.85 52.72
N PHE A 218 21.34 2.26 53.69
CA PHE A 218 21.86 1.28 54.64
C PHE A 218 21.05 0.01 54.63
N VAL A 219 21.72 -1.11 54.93
CA VAL A 219 21.10 -2.43 55.16
C VAL A 219 21.52 -2.88 56.53
N TYR A 220 20.60 -3.36 57.36
CA TYR A 220 20.91 -3.96 58.64
C TYR A 220 21.16 -5.44 58.44
N ILE A 221 22.27 -5.94 58.98
CA ILE A 221 22.63 -7.35 59.00
C ILE A 221 22.51 -7.84 60.45
N GLN A 222 21.80 -8.94 60.66
CA GLN A 222 21.79 -9.58 61.95
C GLN A 222 23.02 -10.49 62.05
N GLU A 223 23.98 -10.17 62.94
CA GLU A 223 25.09 -11.06 63.25
C GLU A 223 24.64 -11.95 64.42
N GLU A 224 24.71 -13.26 64.18
CA GLU A 224 24.63 -14.22 65.30
C GLU A 224 25.97 -14.25 66.00
N HIS A 225 25.99 -13.75 67.22
CA HIS A 225 27.11 -13.97 68.11
C HIS A 225 26.96 -15.38 68.73
N GLU A 226 27.93 -16.28 68.47
CA GLU A 226 28.13 -17.52 69.24
C GLU A 226 28.54 -17.23 70.69
#